data_a797cdac7c4884c2f799c8ebe64922cd
#
_entry.id   a797cdac7c4884c2f799c8ebe64922cd
#
_cell.length_a   1.000
_cell.length_b   1.000
_cell.length_c   1.000
_cell.angle_alpha   90.00
_cell.angle_beta   90.00
_cell.angle_gamma   90.00
#
_symmetry.space_group_name_H-M   'P 1'
#
loop_
_entity.id
_entity.type
_entity.pdbx_description
1 polymer ?
#
loop_
_entity_poly.entity_id
_entity_poly.type
_entity_poly.pdbx_seq_one_letter_code
_entity_poly.pdbx_strand_id
1 'polypeptide(L)'
;AAPGSEWGTGLDATCARLARSYDLTRREEDVLRLLMEGRTFAEAADELVVSLNTVKSHVRRIYAKMGVNGKADLLEKVSSAI
;
A
#
# COMPACT_ATOMS: atom_id res chain seq x y z
N ALA A 1 11.31 -20.09 -6.67
CA ALA A 1 11.23 -18.92 -5.85
C ALA A 1 10.98 -19.27 -4.40
N ALA A 2 11.38 -18.40 -3.52
CA ALA A 2 11.18 -18.61 -2.10
C ALA A 2 9.70 -18.70 -1.75
N PRO A 3 9.34 -19.43 -0.68
CA PRO A 3 7.94 -19.50 -0.26
C PRO A 3 7.29 -18.12 -0.07
N GLY A 4 8.07 -17.15 0.34
CA GLY A 4 7.55 -15.78 0.49
C GLY A 4 7.15 -15.15 -0.81
N SER A 5 7.65 -15.63 -1.95
CA SER A 5 7.31 -15.03 -3.24
C SER A 5 5.87 -15.34 -3.68
N GLU A 6 5.29 -16.42 -3.21
CA GLU A 6 3.88 -16.71 -3.47
C GLU A 6 3.00 -15.65 -2.82
N TRP A 7 3.29 -15.33 -1.57
CA TRP A 7 2.56 -14.29 -0.85
C TRP A 7 2.79 -12.92 -1.47
N GLY A 8 4.08 -12.63 -1.77
CA GLY A 8 4.43 -11.37 -2.39
C GLY A 8 3.77 -11.19 -3.74
N THR A 9 3.72 -12.26 -4.55
CA THR A 9 3.11 -12.22 -5.87
C THR A 9 1.61 -11.93 -5.77
N GLY A 10 0.90 -12.59 -4.86
CA GLY A 10 -0.51 -12.35 -4.66
C GLY A 10 -0.80 -10.94 -4.18
N LEU A 11 -0.03 -10.47 -3.21
CA LEU A 11 -0.18 -9.13 -2.68
C LEU A 11 0.20 -8.08 -3.72
N ASP A 12 1.31 -8.29 -4.42
CA ASP A 12 1.75 -7.38 -5.47
C ASP A 12 0.71 -7.26 -6.58
N ALA A 13 0.14 -8.39 -7.01
CA ALA A 13 -0.89 -8.39 -8.03
C ALA A 13 -2.14 -7.64 -7.57
N THR A 14 -2.54 -7.82 -6.33
CA THR A 14 -3.70 -7.13 -5.76
C THR A 14 -3.44 -5.63 -5.69
N CYS A 15 -2.28 -5.23 -5.19
CA CYS A 15 -1.92 -3.81 -5.10
C CYS A 15 -1.82 -3.17 -6.48
N ALA A 16 -1.26 -3.88 -7.47
CA ALA A 16 -1.17 -3.37 -8.83
C ALA A 16 -2.56 -3.16 -9.44
N ARG A 17 -3.47 -4.09 -9.20
CA ARG A 17 -4.84 -3.98 -9.67
C ARG A 17 -5.57 -2.81 -9.03
N LEU A 18 -5.40 -2.65 -7.72
CA LEU A 18 -6.01 -1.53 -6.99
C LEU A 18 -5.41 -0.20 -7.44
N ALA A 19 -4.10 -0.18 -7.69
CA ALA A 19 -3.44 1.04 -8.19
C ALA A 19 -4.04 1.49 -9.51
N ARG A 20 -4.34 0.56 -10.40
CA ARG A 20 -5.00 0.88 -11.67
C ARG A 20 -6.44 1.32 -11.47
N SER A 21 -7.17 0.63 -10.61
CA SER A 21 -8.59 0.94 -10.36
C SER A 21 -8.79 2.30 -9.72
N TYR A 22 -7.87 2.71 -8.86
CA TYR A 22 -7.97 3.96 -8.12
C TYR A 22 -6.98 5.03 -8.58
N ASP A 23 -6.27 4.75 -9.67
CA ASP A 23 -5.32 5.71 -10.26
C ASP A 23 -4.23 6.12 -9.27
N LEU A 24 -3.65 5.16 -8.58
CA LEU A 24 -2.54 5.41 -7.66
C LEU A 24 -1.26 5.59 -8.46
N THR A 25 -0.40 6.50 -7.97
CA THR A 25 0.95 6.63 -8.55
C THR A 25 1.80 5.44 -8.14
N ARG A 26 2.96 5.26 -8.79
CA ARG A 26 3.89 4.18 -8.46
C ARG A 26 4.30 4.25 -6.99
N ARG A 27 4.58 5.44 -6.48
CA ARG A 27 4.97 5.59 -5.07
C ARG A 27 3.83 5.31 -4.12
N GLU A 28 2.61 5.71 -4.48
CA GLU A 28 1.44 5.37 -3.70
C GLU A 28 1.22 3.87 -3.65
N GLU A 29 1.41 3.20 -4.78
CA GLU A 29 1.34 1.73 -4.83
C GLU A 29 2.40 1.10 -3.93
N ASP A 30 3.64 1.60 -3.98
CA ASP A 30 4.73 1.09 -3.13
C ASP A 30 4.38 1.23 -1.65
N VAL A 31 3.84 2.37 -1.25
CA VAL A 31 3.42 2.60 0.13
C VAL A 31 2.29 1.65 0.50
N LEU A 32 1.30 1.52 -0.36
CA LEU A 32 0.18 0.60 -0.12
C LEU A 32 0.66 -0.82 0.14
N ARG A 33 1.57 -1.30 -0.70
CA ARG A 33 2.11 -2.65 -0.57
C ARG A 33 2.82 -2.84 0.78
N LEU A 34 3.65 -1.87 1.17
CA LEU A 34 4.37 -1.95 2.45
C LEU A 34 3.41 -1.97 3.64
N LEU A 35 2.36 -1.16 3.59
CA LEU A 35 1.34 -1.16 4.65
C LEU A 35 0.61 -2.50 4.72
N MET A 36 0.35 -3.11 3.57
CA MET A 36 -0.31 -4.43 3.54
C MET A 36 0.60 -5.53 4.06
N GLU A 37 1.92 -5.34 3.99
CA GLU A 37 2.90 -6.26 4.56
C GLU A 37 3.04 -6.10 6.09
N GLY A 38 2.32 -5.16 6.66
CA GLY A 38 2.36 -4.91 8.10
C GLY A 38 3.39 -3.88 8.53
N ARG A 39 3.96 -3.12 7.59
CA ARG A 39 4.95 -2.09 7.91
C ARG A 39 4.28 -0.86 8.49
N THR A 40 4.95 -0.21 9.42
CA THR A 40 4.53 1.09 9.92
C THR A 40 4.88 2.16 8.91
N PHE A 41 4.34 3.37 9.10
CA PHE A 41 4.71 4.50 8.25
C PHE A 41 6.21 4.79 8.30
N ALA A 42 6.80 4.69 9.50
CA ALA A 42 8.24 4.91 9.68
C ALA A 42 9.05 3.85 8.93
N GLU A 43 8.63 2.60 9.01
CA GLU A 43 9.29 1.51 8.28
C GLU A 43 9.17 1.69 6.76
N ALA A 44 8.00 2.11 6.30
CA ALA A 44 7.81 2.41 4.88
C ALA A 44 8.72 3.55 4.43
N ALA A 45 8.88 4.58 5.26
CA ALA A 45 9.77 5.68 4.96
C ALA A 45 11.22 5.20 4.80
N ASP A 46 11.67 4.33 5.70
CA ASP A 46 13.01 3.74 5.63
C ASP A 46 13.18 2.91 4.37
N GLU A 47 12.21 2.05 4.06
CA GLU A 47 12.28 1.20 2.87
C GLU A 47 12.35 2.01 1.58
N LEU A 48 11.58 3.06 1.50
CA LEU A 48 11.52 3.90 0.28
C LEU A 48 12.57 5.00 0.27
N VAL A 49 13.33 5.14 1.36
CA VAL A 49 14.36 6.18 1.51
C VAL A 49 13.75 7.57 1.31
N VAL A 50 12.66 7.82 2.02
CA VAL A 50 11.97 9.11 2.01
C VAL A 50 11.65 9.52 3.44
N SER A 51 11.21 10.76 3.64
CA SER A 51 10.83 11.22 4.98
C SER A 51 9.49 10.64 5.39
N LEU A 52 9.26 10.60 6.70
CA LEU A 52 7.97 10.19 7.25
C LEU A 52 6.84 11.08 6.73
N ASN A 53 7.08 12.36 6.59
CA ASN A 53 6.09 13.30 6.07
C ASN A 53 5.70 12.95 4.63
N THR A 54 6.66 12.51 3.82
CA THR A 54 6.40 12.09 2.45
C THR A 54 5.49 10.86 2.44
N VAL A 55 5.76 9.88 3.32
CA VAL A 55 4.90 8.70 3.44
C VAL A 55 3.49 9.11 3.85
N LYS A 56 3.37 9.98 4.84
CA LYS A 56 2.06 10.47 5.29
C LYS A 56 1.29 11.16 4.17
N SER A 57 1.99 11.92 3.33
CA SER A 57 1.36 12.57 2.17
C SER A 57 0.84 11.53 1.18
N HIS A 58 1.64 10.51 0.90
CA HIS A 58 1.20 9.42 0.01
C HIS A 58 0.00 8.68 0.59
N VAL A 59 0.02 8.39 1.89
CA VAL A 59 -1.08 7.70 2.56
C VAL A 59 -2.37 8.52 2.48
N ARG A 60 -2.27 9.81 2.68
CA ARG A 60 -3.42 10.72 2.60
C ARG A 60 -4.05 10.67 1.21
N ARG A 61 -3.21 10.66 0.18
CA ARG A 61 -3.69 10.57 -1.20
C ARG A 61 -4.32 9.21 -1.50
N ILE A 62 -3.72 8.13 -0.98
CA ILE A 62 -4.29 6.80 -1.11
C ILE A 62 -5.68 6.75 -0.48
N TYR A 63 -5.82 7.27 0.73
CA TYR A 63 -7.11 7.29 1.41
C TYR A 63 -8.17 8.06 0.60
N ALA A 64 -7.78 9.21 0.08
CA ALA A 64 -8.69 10.01 -0.73
C ALA A 64 -9.11 9.30 -2.01
N LYS A 65 -8.15 8.69 -2.70
CA LYS A 65 -8.41 8.00 -3.98
C LYS A 65 -9.24 6.74 -3.77
N MET A 66 -9.00 6.01 -2.69
CA MET A 66 -9.70 4.76 -2.42
C MET A 66 -10.99 4.95 -1.61
N GLY A 67 -11.26 6.17 -1.16
CA GLY A 67 -12.46 6.47 -0.42
C GLY A 67 -12.51 5.82 0.95
N VAL A 68 -11.36 5.73 1.62
CA VAL A 68 -11.27 5.15 2.96
C VAL A 68 -10.94 6.24 3.97
N ASN A 69 -11.28 6.00 5.24
CA ASN A 69 -11.11 7.00 6.28
C ASN A 69 -9.88 6.78 7.15
N GLY A 70 -9.24 5.64 7.02
CA GLY A 70 -8.07 5.33 7.83
C GLY A 70 -7.48 3.99 7.47
N LYS A 71 -6.44 3.60 8.22
CA LYS A 71 -5.69 2.38 7.94
C LYS A 71 -6.54 1.13 8.06
N ALA A 72 -7.42 1.06 9.07
CA ALA A 72 -8.28 -0.09 9.26
C ALA A 72 -9.23 -0.29 8.07
N ASP A 73 -9.83 0.79 7.58
CA ASP A 73 -10.69 0.76 6.41
C ASP A 73 -9.89 0.34 5.16
N LEU A 74 -8.67 0.83 5.05
CA LEU A 74 -7.79 0.48 3.93
C LEU A 74 -7.48 -1.01 3.93
N LEU A 75 -7.10 -1.56 5.09
CA LEU A 75 -6.79 -2.98 5.23
C LEU A 75 -8.00 -3.84 4.87
N GLU A 76 -9.16 -3.47 5.33
CA GLU A 76 -10.39 -4.19 5.04
C GLU A 76 -10.70 -4.17 3.54
N LYS A 77 -10.56 -3.02 2.91
CA LYS A 77 -10.83 -2.86 1.49
C LYS A 77 -9.89 -3.71 0.64
N VAL A 78 -8.60 -3.71 0.98
CA VAL A 78 -7.62 -4.53 0.27
C VAL A 78 -7.88 -6.01 0.51
N SER A 79 -8.18 -6.40 1.73
CA SER A 79 -8.50 -7.80 2.06
C SER A 79 -9.70 -8.30 1.29
N SER A 80 -10.70 -7.45 1.08
CA SER A 80 -11.89 -7.81 0.30
C SER A 80 -11.57 -7.98 -1.19
N ALA A 81 -10.47 -7.41 -1.66
CA ALA A 81 -10.07 -7.50 -3.07
C ALA A 81 -9.21 -8.73 -3.36
N ILE A 82 -8.74 -9.41 -2.33
CA ILE A 82 -7.92 -10.63 -2.47
C ILE A 82 -8.82 -11.89 -2.70
#